data_d277dda7c260880861890eb0d0684d58
#
_entry.id   d277dda7c260880861890eb0d0684d58
#
_cell.length_a   1.000
_cell.length_b   1.000
_cell.length_c   1.000
_cell.angle_alpha   90.00
_cell.angle_beta   90.00
_cell.angle_gamma   90.00
#
_symmetry.space_group_name_H-M   'P 1'
#
loop_
_entity.id
_entity.type
_entity.pdbx_description
1 polymer ?
#
loop_
_entity_poly.entity_id
_entity_poly.type
_entity_poly.pdbx_seq_one_letter_code
_entity_poly.pdbx_strand_id
1 'polypeptide(L)'
;MLKLGYKASAEQFGPSELLEFSCLAESLGFDSVWISDHFQPWRHSGGHAPFALAWLGSLGARTSRILMGTSVLTPTFRYHPSVVAQAFATLGVLYPGRVALGIGTGESLNEVPASGITWPEPKERTARFKEAVRLIQRLCSEERLSFEGQHYRTEKATIYDRPQQP
;
A
#
# COMPACT_ATOMS: atom_id res chain seq x y z
N MET A 1 -10.19 -18.86 16.56
CA MET A 1 -11.26 -18.74 15.54
C MET A 1 -10.62 -18.41 14.20
N LEU A 2 -11.11 -18.99 13.08
CA LEU A 2 -10.61 -18.68 11.73
C LEU A 2 -10.95 -17.23 11.38
N LYS A 3 -9.99 -16.52 10.79
CA LYS A 3 -10.18 -15.17 10.23
C LYS A 3 -10.39 -15.25 8.72
N LEU A 4 -11.39 -14.53 8.21
CA LEU A 4 -11.73 -14.49 6.80
C LEU A 4 -11.37 -13.14 6.20
N GLY A 5 -10.59 -13.15 5.11
CA GLY A 5 -10.24 -11.96 4.34
C GLY A 5 -10.88 -11.98 2.96
N TYR A 6 -11.42 -10.85 2.53
CA TYR A 6 -11.85 -10.63 1.16
C TYR A 6 -10.69 -10.06 0.34
N LYS A 7 -10.30 -10.73 -0.74
CA LYS A 7 -9.35 -10.19 -1.72
C LYS A 7 -10.13 -9.35 -2.74
N ALA A 8 -10.04 -8.04 -2.62
CA ALA A 8 -10.62 -7.10 -3.57
C ALA A 8 -9.84 -7.17 -4.89
N SER A 9 -10.46 -7.78 -5.90
CA SER A 9 -9.82 -8.03 -7.21
C SER A 9 -9.82 -6.76 -8.07
N ALA A 10 -8.85 -5.90 -7.82
CA ALA A 10 -8.74 -4.57 -8.42
C ALA A 10 -8.52 -4.58 -9.94
N GLU A 11 -8.08 -5.70 -10.51
CA GLU A 11 -7.91 -5.88 -11.94
C GLU A 11 -9.19 -6.26 -12.68
N GLN A 12 -10.19 -6.77 -11.95
CA GLN A 12 -11.45 -7.28 -12.53
C GLN A 12 -12.62 -6.31 -12.39
N PHE A 13 -12.63 -5.53 -11.33
CA PHE A 13 -13.77 -4.68 -10.98
C PHE A 13 -13.36 -3.21 -10.92
N GLY A 14 -14.26 -2.33 -11.38
CA GLY A 14 -14.07 -0.89 -11.28
C GLY A 14 -14.05 -0.41 -9.82
N PRO A 15 -13.45 0.75 -9.52
CA PRO A 15 -13.23 1.20 -8.14
C PRO A 15 -14.52 1.35 -7.33
N SER A 16 -15.61 1.79 -7.93
CA SER A 16 -16.91 1.95 -7.23
C SER A 16 -17.55 0.62 -6.89
N GLU A 17 -17.61 -0.30 -7.86
CA GLU A 17 -18.15 -1.64 -7.67
C GLU A 17 -17.34 -2.43 -6.63
N LEU A 18 -16.02 -2.32 -6.68
CA LEU A 18 -15.12 -2.95 -5.72
C LEU A 18 -15.33 -2.43 -4.30
N LEU A 19 -15.66 -1.13 -4.14
CA LEU A 19 -16.03 -0.54 -2.85
C LEU A 19 -17.32 -1.16 -2.31
N GLU A 20 -18.33 -1.34 -3.16
CA GLU A 20 -19.61 -1.95 -2.77
C GLU A 20 -19.44 -3.38 -2.31
N PHE A 21 -18.67 -4.19 -3.05
CA PHE A 21 -18.34 -5.56 -2.65
C PHE A 21 -17.57 -5.61 -1.33
N SER A 22 -16.70 -4.66 -1.09
CA SER A 22 -15.92 -4.61 0.16
C SER A 22 -16.76 -4.18 1.37
N CYS A 23 -17.70 -3.25 1.19
CA CYS A 23 -18.71 -2.92 2.20
C CYS A 23 -19.64 -4.11 2.49
N LEU A 24 -20.05 -4.84 1.44
CA LEU A 24 -20.82 -6.07 1.59
C LEU A 24 -20.04 -7.15 2.37
N ALA A 25 -18.73 -7.30 2.10
CA ALA A 25 -17.90 -8.24 2.84
C ALA A 25 -17.87 -7.89 4.35
N GLU A 26 -17.76 -6.60 4.71
CA GLU A 26 -17.87 -6.19 6.12
C GLU A 26 -19.23 -6.56 6.72
N SER A 27 -20.34 -6.32 6.01
CA SER A 27 -21.69 -6.63 6.49
C SER A 27 -21.93 -8.13 6.68
N LEU A 28 -21.26 -8.96 5.89
CA LEU A 28 -21.27 -10.43 5.97
C LEU A 28 -20.31 -11.00 7.02
N GLY A 29 -19.62 -10.16 7.75
CA GLY A 29 -18.76 -10.58 8.86
C GLY A 29 -17.32 -10.93 8.51
N PHE A 30 -16.84 -10.59 7.31
CA PHE A 30 -15.42 -10.73 7.00
C PHE A 30 -14.56 -9.88 7.94
N ASP A 31 -13.36 -10.38 8.26
CA ASP A 31 -12.42 -9.72 9.17
C ASP A 31 -11.53 -8.69 8.48
N SER A 32 -11.25 -8.88 7.18
CA SER A 32 -10.32 -8.01 6.44
C SER A 32 -10.64 -7.90 4.95
N VAL A 33 -10.18 -6.78 4.35
CA VAL A 33 -10.19 -6.54 2.90
C VAL A 33 -8.77 -6.20 2.44
N TRP A 34 -8.33 -6.83 1.36
CA TRP A 34 -6.99 -6.66 0.80
C TRP A 34 -7.06 -6.28 -0.67
N ILE A 35 -6.41 -5.17 -1.07
CA ILE A 35 -6.36 -4.69 -2.46
C ILE A 35 -4.94 -4.77 -3.02
N SER A 36 -4.81 -5.10 -4.32
CA SER A 36 -3.55 -4.96 -5.06
C SER A 36 -3.32 -3.50 -5.44
N ASP A 37 -2.05 -3.06 -5.44
CA ASP A 37 -1.66 -1.74 -5.96
C ASP A 37 -0.94 -1.90 -7.30
N HIS A 38 -1.70 -2.11 -8.36
CA HIS A 38 -1.21 -2.19 -9.72
C HIS A 38 -1.41 -0.87 -10.47
N PHE A 39 -0.47 -0.51 -11.36
CA PHE A 39 -0.62 0.63 -12.24
C PHE A 39 -1.47 0.29 -13.46
N GLN A 40 -1.38 -0.95 -13.92
CA GLN A 40 -2.17 -1.47 -15.03
C GLN A 40 -2.58 -2.93 -14.78
N PRO A 41 -3.71 -3.38 -15.34
CA PRO A 41 -4.16 -4.76 -15.17
C PRO A 41 -3.30 -5.74 -15.99
N TRP A 42 -3.31 -7.00 -15.62
CA TRP A 42 -2.67 -8.07 -16.41
C TRP A 42 -3.32 -8.28 -17.78
N ARG A 43 -4.58 -7.88 -17.96
CA ARG A 43 -5.32 -7.88 -19.21
C ARG A 43 -5.91 -6.50 -19.44
N HIS A 44 -5.59 -5.89 -20.59
CA HIS A 44 -6.07 -4.54 -20.89
C HIS A 44 -7.55 -4.49 -21.28
N SER A 45 -8.08 -5.56 -21.90
CA SER A 45 -9.50 -5.61 -22.26
C SER A 45 -10.37 -5.86 -21.03
N GLY A 46 -11.23 -4.87 -20.72
CA GLY A 46 -12.11 -4.92 -19.56
C GLY A 46 -11.38 -4.91 -18.20
N GLY A 47 -10.11 -4.53 -18.19
CA GLY A 47 -9.30 -4.49 -16.98
C GLY A 47 -9.36 -3.14 -16.26
N HIS A 48 -9.09 -3.17 -14.96
CA HIS A 48 -9.06 -2.02 -14.08
C HIS A 48 -7.75 -1.99 -13.29
N ALA A 49 -7.37 -0.82 -12.77
CA ALA A 49 -6.23 -0.66 -11.87
C ALA A 49 -6.45 0.61 -11.00
N PRO A 50 -7.37 0.57 -10.05
CA PRO A 50 -7.58 1.70 -9.16
C PRO A 50 -6.36 1.94 -8.28
N PHE A 51 -6.07 3.21 -8.01
CA PHE A 51 -4.99 3.61 -7.12
C PHE A 51 -5.34 3.19 -5.67
N ALA A 52 -4.62 2.21 -5.16
CA ALA A 52 -4.97 1.54 -3.90
C ALA A 52 -5.01 2.50 -2.69
N LEU A 53 -4.12 3.49 -2.62
CA LEU A 53 -4.08 4.43 -1.49
C LEU A 53 -5.33 5.32 -1.43
N ALA A 54 -5.78 5.84 -2.58
CA ALA A 54 -7.01 6.62 -2.66
C ALA A 54 -8.25 5.76 -2.37
N TRP A 55 -8.24 4.54 -2.90
CA TRP A 55 -9.32 3.58 -2.70
C TRP A 55 -9.45 3.14 -1.23
N LEU A 56 -8.33 2.87 -0.53
CA LEU A 56 -8.32 2.55 0.90
C LEU A 56 -8.89 3.70 1.76
N GLY A 57 -8.58 4.96 1.41
CA GLY A 57 -9.19 6.11 2.06
C GLY A 57 -10.71 6.13 1.94
N SER A 58 -11.21 5.80 0.74
CA SER A 58 -12.65 5.70 0.49
C SER A 58 -13.29 4.51 1.22
N LEU A 59 -12.65 3.36 1.24
CA LEU A 59 -13.13 2.18 1.95
C LEU A 59 -13.22 2.44 3.46
N GLY A 60 -12.20 3.04 4.03
CA GLY A 60 -12.16 3.37 5.46
C GLY A 60 -13.30 4.27 5.90
N ALA A 61 -13.68 5.25 5.07
CA ALA A 61 -14.79 6.16 5.33
C ALA A 61 -16.17 5.49 5.21
N ARG A 62 -16.29 4.37 4.50
CA ARG A 62 -17.55 3.63 4.27
C ARG A 62 -17.71 2.40 5.16
N THR A 63 -16.71 2.06 5.93
CA THR A 63 -16.67 0.88 6.81
C THR A 63 -16.29 1.27 8.24
N SER A 64 -16.62 0.44 9.21
CA SER A 64 -16.43 0.79 10.63
C SER A 64 -15.54 -0.17 11.41
N ARG A 65 -15.39 -1.41 10.96
CA ARG A 65 -14.80 -2.50 11.71
C ARG A 65 -13.68 -3.23 10.96
N ILE A 66 -13.85 -3.42 9.65
CA ILE A 66 -13.00 -4.31 8.87
C ILE A 66 -11.55 -3.81 8.80
N LEU A 67 -10.59 -4.71 8.99
CA LEU A 67 -9.17 -4.43 8.72
C LEU A 67 -8.99 -4.27 7.21
N MET A 68 -8.25 -3.28 6.77
CA MET A 68 -8.00 -3.04 5.35
C MET A 68 -6.52 -2.82 5.09
N GLY A 69 -6.06 -3.26 3.91
CA GLY A 69 -4.66 -3.12 3.55
C GLY A 69 -4.35 -3.47 2.11
N THR A 70 -3.07 -3.41 1.80
CA THR A 70 -2.56 -3.78 0.48
C THR A 70 -2.04 -5.22 0.45
N SER A 71 -2.30 -5.92 -0.66
CA SER A 71 -1.77 -7.25 -0.94
C SER A 71 -1.46 -7.37 -2.43
N VAL A 72 -0.36 -6.78 -2.86
CA VAL A 72 0.61 -5.97 -2.12
C VAL A 72 0.85 -4.63 -2.81
N LEU A 73 1.52 -3.71 -2.11
CA LEU A 73 2.06 -2.47 -2.67
C LEU A 73 3.59 -2.59 -2.81
N THR A 74 4.15 -1.98 -3.85
CA THR A 74 5.61 -1.94 -4.08
C THR A 74 6.17 -0.58 -3.67
N PRO A 75 6.93 -0.48 -2.56
CA PRO A 75 7.41 0.81 -2.06
C PRO A 75 8.77 1.23 -2.65
N THR A 76 9.15 0.78 -3.86
CA THR A 76 10.55 0.87 -4.31
C THR A 76 10.76 1.58 -5.65
N PHE A 77 9.76 1.69 -6.51
CA PHE A 77 9.92 2.21 -7.88
C PHE A 77 8.97 3.36 -8.20
N ARG A 78 7.66 3.10 -8.29
CA ARG A 78 6.66 4.15 -8.52
C ARG A 78 6.55 5.13 -7.35
N TYR A 79 6.89 4.68 -6.15
CA TYR A 79 6.87 5.50 -4.93
C TYR A 79 8.26 5.63 -4.34
N HIS A 80 8.54 6.78 -3.75
CA HIS A 80 9.57 6.86 -2.74
C HIS A 80 9.00 6.29 -1.41
N PRO A 81 9.78 5.51 -0.62
CA PRO A 81 9.28 4.90 0.62
C PRO A 81 8.66 5.89 1.61
N SER A 82 9.11 7.14 1.62
CA SER A 82 8.53 8.19 2.49
C SER A 82 7.09 8.52 2.13
N VAL A 83 6.72 8.45 0.84
CA VAL A 83 5.34 8.67 0.39
C VAL A 83 4.44 7.55 0.92
N VAL A 84 4.91 6.31 0.85
CA VAL A 84 4.18 5.15 1.38
C VAL A 84 4.02 5.25 2.90
N ALA A 85 5.12 5.60 3.61
CA ALA A 85 5.08 5.78 5.06
C ALA A 85 4.08 6.88 5.47
N GLN A 86 4.09 8.03 4.78
CA GLN A 86 3.18 9.14 5.07
C GLN A 86 1.72 8.76 4.77
N ALA A 87 1.46 8.09 3.65
CA ALA A 87 0.10 7.66 3.29
C ALA A 87 -0.48 6.70 4.32
N PHE A 88 0.28 5.69 4.74
CA PHE A 88 -0.17 4.73 5.73
C PHE A 88 -0.24 5.31 7.15
N ALA A 89 0.62 6.24 7.49
CA ALA A 89 0.49 7.00 8.74
C ALA A 89 -0.83 7.79 8.77
N THR A 90 -1.16 8.50 7.69
CA THR A 90 -2.43 9.23 7.55
C THR A 90 -3.63 8.29 7.65
N LEU A 91 -3.62 7.16 6.92
CA LEU A 91 -4.68 6.15 6.99
C LEU A 91 -4.82 5.60 8.42
N GLY A 92 -3.70 5.37 9.11
CA GLY A 92 -3.70 4.89 10.49
C GLY A 92 -4.29 5.88 11.50
N VAL A 93 -4.12 7.19 11.27
CA VAL A 93 -4.77 8.24 12.07
C VAL A 93 -6.26 8.31 11.78
N LEU A 94 -6.66 8.23 10.50
CA LEU A 94 -8.07 8.29 10.10
C LEU A 94 -8.86 7.05 10.52
N TYR A 95 -8.22 5.88 10.53
CA TYR A 95 -8.85 4.57 10.77
C TYR A 95 -8.06 3.74 11.79
N PRO A 96 -8.03 4.15 13.08
CA PRO A 96 -7.18 3.54 14.10
C PRO A 96 -7.41 2.03 14.23
N GLY A 97 -6.32 1.25 14.23
CA GLY A 97 -6.34 -0.20 14.41
C GLY A 97 -6.90 -1.00 13.22
N ARG A 98 -7.20 -0.33 12.09
CA ARG A 98 -7.85 -0.96 10.94
C ARG A 98 -7.01 -0.98 9.67
N VAL A 99 -5.76 -0.56 9.72
CA VAL A 99 -4.92 -0.41 8.53
C VAL A 99 -3.69 -1.28 8.62
N ALA A 100 -3.39 -2.00 7.54
CA ALA A 100 -2.18 -2.81 7.41
C ALA A 100 -1.49 -2.56 6.07
N LEU A 101 -0.18 -2.38 6.13
CA LEU A 101 0.67 -2.22 4.95
C LEU A 101 1.27 -3.57 4.54
N GLY A 102 0.71 -4.18 3.49
CA GLY A 102 1.30 -5.34 2.83
C GLY A 102 2.17 -4.92 1.65
N ILE A 103 3.42 -5.34 1.63
CA ILE A 103 4.42 -4.89 0.65
C ILE A 103 5.14 -6.02 -0.05
N GLY A 104 5.58 -5.76 -1.27
CA GLY A 104 6.31 -6.69 -2.12
C GLY A 104 7.42 -6.02 -2.92
N THR A 105 8.22 -6.84 -3.63
CA THR A 105 9.38 -6.39 -4.41
C THR A 105 9.04 -5.82 -5.78
N GLY A 106 7.77 -5.86 -6.17
CA GLY A 106 7.27 -5.35 -7.44
C GLY A 106 7.30 -6.33 -8.61
N GLU A 107 6.65 -5.92 -9.67
CA GLU A 107 6.55 -6.62 -10.95
C GLU A 107 6.89 -5.67 -12.10
N SER A 108 7.66 -6.16 -13.09
CA SER A 108 8.02 -5.35 -14.25
C SER A 108 6.81 -4.81 -15.01
N LEU A 109 5.74 -5.61 -15.07
CA LEU A 109 4.48 -5.24 -15.73
C LEU A 109 3.88 -3.93 -15.18
N ASN A 110 4.02 -3.67 -13.90
CA ASN A 110 3.47 -2.49 -13.22
C ASN A 110 4.48 -1.34 -13.12
N GLU A 111 5.72 -1.68 -12.79
CA GLU A 111 6.70 -0.66 -12.43
C GLU A 111 7.37 -0.03 -13.67
N VAL A 112 7.69 -0.83 -14.69
CA VAL A 112 8.37 -0.33 -15.90
C VAL A 112 7.51 0.65 -16.70
N PRO A 113 6.24 0.34 -17.05
CA PRO A 113 5.40 1.28 -17.79
C PRO A 113 5.14 2.59 -17.04
N ALA A 114 5.04 2.53 -15.70
CA ALA A 114 4.73 3.69 -14.90
C ALA A 114 5.92 4.62 -14.64
N SER A 115 7.13 4.08 -14.61
CA SER A 115 8.34 4.83 -14.22
C SER A 115 9.40 4.96 -15.31
N GLY A 116 9.29 4.16 -16.39
CA GLY A 116 10.30 4.12 -17.47
C GLY A 116 11.65 3.54 -17.08
N ILE A 117 11.75 2.90 -15.91
CA ILE A 117 13.01 2.32 -15.43
C ILE A 117 13.39 1.08 -16.21
N THR A 118 14.69 0.81 -16.30
CA THR A 118 15.18 -0.53 -16.63
C THR A 118 14.90 -1.47 -15.46
N TRP A 119 14.24 -2.60 -15.71
CA TRP A 119 13.90 -3.54 -14.63
C TRP A 119 15.15 -4.14 -14.00
N PRO A 120 15.39 -3.91 -12.68
CA PRO A 120 16.62 -4.35 -12.05
C PRO A 120 16.65 -5.85 -11.81
N GLU A 121 17.87 -6.40 -11.64
CA GLU A 121 18.08 -7.78 -11.26
C GLU A 121 17.46 -8.13 -9.88
N PRO A 122 17.09 -9.38 -9.61
CA PRO A 122 16.45 -9.79 -8.35
C PRO A 122 17.22 -9.39 -7.09
N LYS A 123 18.54 -9.43 -7.14
CA LYS A 123 19.40 -9.04 -6.02
C LYS A 123 19.25 -7.55 -5.69
N GLU A 124 19.22 -6.71 -6.69
CA GLU A 124 19.03 -5.26 -6.52
C GLU A 124 17.63 -4.94 -6.02
N ARG A 125 16.58 -5.56 -6.61
CA ARG A 125 15.21 -5.38 -6.14
C ARG A 125 15.06 -5.73 -4.66
N THR A 126 15.68 -6.84 -4.24
CA THR A 126 15.68 -7.27 -2.83
C THR A 126 16.42 -6.28 -1.94
N ALA A 127 17.54 -5.72 -2.38
CA ALA A 127 18.31 -4.72 -1.63
C ALA A 127 17.49 -3.44 -1.46
N ARG A 128 16.89 -2.91 -2.54
CA ARG A 128 15.99 -1.76 -2.52
C ARG A 128 14.80 -1.98 -1.57
N PHE A 129 14.18 -3.15 -1.67
CA PHE A 129 13.05 -3.49 -0.83
C PHE A 129 13.40 -3.51 0.67
N LYS A 130 14.49 -4.16 1.05
CA LYS A 130 14.96 -4.17 2.44
C LYS A 130 15.25 -2.78 2.97
N GLU A 131 15.84 -1.92 2.14
CA GLU A 131 16.14 -0.55 2.51
C GLU A 131 14.86 0.29 2.64
N ALA A 132 13.90 0.13 1.71
CA ALA A 132 12.60 0.77 1.77
C ALA A 132 11.83 0.40 3.06
N VAL A 133 11.82 -0.89 3.43
CA VAL A 133 11.18 -1.36 4.68
C VAL A 133 11.78 -0.65 5.90
N ARG A 134 13.11 -0.61 6.00
CA ARG A 134 13.80 0.08 7.11
C ARG A 134 13.46 1.57 7.16
N LEU A 135 13.46 2.22 6.00
CA LEU A 135 13.14 3.65 5.92
C LEU A 135 11.68 3.91 6.35
N ILE A 136 10.72 3.10 5.89
CA ILE A 136 9.31 3.21 6.29
C ILE A 136 9.17 3.04 7.81
N GLN A 137 9.75 1.99 8.38
CA GLN A 137 9.68 1.74 9.82
C GLN A 137 10.27 2.90 10.65
N ARG A 138 11.42 3.41 10.23
CA ARG A 138 12.06 4.52 10.93
C ARG A 138 11.28 5.84 10.81
N LEU A 139 10.71 6.13 9.63
CA LEU A 139 9.87 7.32 9.45
C LEU A 139 8.60 7.28 10.29
N CYS A 140 8.05 6.10 10.53
CA CYS A 140 6.87 5.93 11.39
C CYS A 140 7.19 6.08 12.90
N SER A 141 8.44 5.90 13.32
CA SER A 141 8.84 5.91 14.73
C SER A 141 9.76 7.07 15.14
N GLU A 142 10.54 7.62 14.22
CA GLU A 142 11.54 8.65 14.51
C GLU A 142 11.12 10.04 14.02
N GLU A 143 11.68 11.08 14.65
CA GLU A 143 11.57 12.48 14.21
C GLU A 143 12.90 12.95 13.64
N ARG A 144 12.82 13.91 12.70
CA ARG A 144 14.00 14.52 12.06
C ARG A 144 14.98 13.46 11.50
N LEU A 145 14.42 12.40 10.91
CA LEU A 145 15.19 11.28 10.37
C LEU A 145 16.08 11.71 9.21
N SER A 146 17.38 11.60 9.39
CA SER A 146 18.35 11.59 8.29
C SER A 146 18.73 10.13 8.02
N PHE A 147 18.34 9.66 6.86
CA PHE A 147 18.61 8.29 6.41
C PHE A 147 19.58 8.34 5.23
N GLU A 148 20.65 7.57 5.29
CA GLU A 148 21.62 7.44 4.21
C GLU A 148 21.74 5.97 3.84
N GLY A 149 21.07 5.59 2.77
CA GLY A 149 21.13 4.25 2.19
C GLY A 149 21.81 4.28 0.82
N GLN A 150 21.91 3.09 0.22
CA GLN A 150 22.41 2.94 -1.15
C GLN A 150 21.38 3.42 -2.19
N HIS A 151 20.10 3.28 -1.89
CA HIS A 151 19.00 3.52 -2.83
C HIS A 151 18.11 4.70 -2.41
N TYR A 152 18.03 5.00 -1.12
CA TYR A 152 17.15 6.05 -0.59
C TYR A 152 17.91 6.95 0.38
N ARG A 153 17.50 8.21 0.39
CA ARG A 153 18.06 9.22 1.28
C ARG A 153 16.96 10.15 1.79
N THR A 154 17.04 10.54 3.07
CA THR A 154 16.23 11.62 3.63
C THR A 154 17.10 12.54 4.48
N GLU A 155 16.69 13.80 4.62
CA GLU A 155 17.35 14.76 5.47
C GLU A 155 16.33 15.36 6.43
N LYS A 156 16.50 15.13 7.73
CA LYS A 156 15.65 15.63 8.82
C LYS A 156 14.14 15.48 8.55
N ALA A 157 13.76 14.39 7.90
CA ALA A 157 12.36 14.11 7.55
C ALA A 157 11.55 13.75 8.80
N THR A 158 10.32 14.27 8.88
CA THR A 158 9.37 13.99 9.97
C THR A 158 7.98 13.79 9.38
N ILE A 159 7.32 12.69 9.75
CA ILE A 159 5.89 12.51 9.54
C ILE A 159 5.18 13.08 10.77
N TYR A 160 4.37 14.12 10.60
CA TYR A 160 3.71 14.83 11.70
C TYR A 160 2.47 14.08 12.21
N ASP A 161 1.65 13.59 11.28
CA ASP A 161 0.43 12.85 11.63
C ASP A 161 0.74 11.36 11.62
N ARG A 162 0.95 10.81 12.82
CA ARG A 162 1.26 9.39 13.04
C ARG A 162 0.24 8.76 13.98
N PRO A 163 -0.18 7.49 13.75
CA PRO A 163 -1.04 6.79 14.69
C PRO A 163 -0.31 6.60 16.03
N GLN A 164 -1.05 6.60 17.14
CA GLN A 164 -0.49 6.40 18.47
C GLN A 164 0.11 5.00 18.67
N GLN A 165 -0.37 4.02 17.91
CA GLN A 165 0.21 2.67 17.83
C GLN A 165 0.47 2.37 16.36
N PRO A 166 1.71 2.03 15.99
CA PRO A 166 2.08 1.69 14.63
C PRO A 166 1.51 0.34 14.19
#